data_366ec71efb90cdc2f16fd5a1cd4c6408
#
_entry.id   366ec71efb90cdc2f16fd5a1cd4c6408
#
_cell.length_a   1.000
_cell.length_b   1.000
_cell.length_c   1.000
_cell.angle_alpha   90.00
_cell.angle_beta   90.00
_cell.angle_gamma   90.00
#
_symmetry.space_group_name_H-M   'P 1'
#
loop_
_entity.id
_entity.type
_entity.pdbx_description
1 polymer ?
#
loop_
_entity_poly.entity_id
_entity_poly.type
_entity_poly.pdbx_seq_one_letter_code
_entity_poly.pdbx_strand_id
1 'polypeptide(L)'
;MRFISESGYSIKVGQEEAHQHWLEANEEALAASMPEGVRYLGTFVTVFTSEKQSGFYKTYLELDSYGAQDRLAAATKDPNSEFGRLLREQTAFGDWDFAAPWSNGLYKSVVDATIFDPPA
;
A
#
# COMPACT_ATOMS: atom_id res chain seq x y z
N MET A 1 -2.32 -18.96 -7.35
CA MET A 1 -1.24 -18.00 -7.60
C MET A 1 -1.55 -16.71 -6.87
N ARG A 2 -0.60 -16.18 -6.13
CA ARG A 2 -0.78 -14.99 -5.33
C ARG A 2 0.17 -13.89 -5.78
N PHE A 3 -0.27 -12.65 -5.66
CA PHE A 3 0.54 -11.48 -5.97
C PHE A 3 0.60 -10.57 -4.76
N ILE A 4 1.75 -9.94 -4.55
CA ILE A 4 1.93 -8.90 -3.53
C ILE A 4 2.36 -7.63 -4.23
N SER A 5 1.61 -6.56 -4.01
CA SER A 5 1.95 -5.22 -4.46
C SER A 5 2.68 -4.47 -3.35
N GLU A 6 3.77 -3.84 -3.69
CA GLU A 6 4.53 -2.97 -2.77
C GLU A 6 4.52 -1.56 -3.32
N SER A 7 4.09 -0.60 -2.50
CA SER A 7 4.17 0.82 -2.82
C SER A 7 5.05 1.51 -1.79
N GLY A 8 6.20 2.02 -2.23
CA GLY A 8 7.13 2.75 -1.38
C GLY A 8 7.01 4.25 -1.63
N TYR A 9 6.96 5.04 -0.56
CA TYR A 9 6.80 6.49 -0.65
C TYR A 9 7.52 7.19 0.51
N SER A 10 7.73 8.48 0.33
CA SER A 10 8.32 9.33 1.36
C SER A 10 7.25 10.22 1.96
N ILE A 11 7.42 10.61 3.23
CA ILE A 11 6.51 11.51 3.93
C ILE A 11 7.15 12.91 3.95
N LYS A 12 6.32 13.93 3.79
CA LYS A 12 6.77 15.32 3.93
C LYS A 12 7.40 15.53 5.29
N VAL A 13 8.52 16.27 5.32
CA VAL A 13 9.21 16.57 6.58
C VAL A 13 8.23 17.23 7.55
N GLY A 14 8.19 16.68 8.77
CA GLY A 14 7.29 17.18 9.81
C GLY A 14 5.91 16.56 9.82
N GLN A 15 5.58 15.68 8.87
CA GLN A 15 4.27 15.04 8.77
C GLN A 15 4.27 13.58 9.22
N GLU A 16 5.40 13.07 9.70
CA GLU A 16 5.54 11.66 10.07
C GLU A 16 4.57 11.26 11.19
N GLU A 17 4.48 12.11 12.22
CA GLU A 17 3.57 11.83 13.34
C GLU A 17 2.10 11.93 12.93
N ALA A 18 1.76 12.91 12.11
CA ALA A 18 0.40 13.05 11.59
C ALA A 18 0.00 11.84 10.74
N HIS A 19 0.93 11.33 9.92
CA HIS A 19 0.72 10.12 9.12
C HIS A 19 0.47 8.91 10.02
N GLN A 20 1.25 8.75 11.08
CA GLN A 20 1.06 7.66 12.03
C GLN A 20 -0.31 7.74 12.70
N HIS A 21 -0.70 8.93 13.15
CA HIS A 21 -2.01 9.11 13.78
C HIS A 21 -3.16 8.83 12.81
N TRP A 22 -2.99 9.22 11.55
CA TRP A 22 -3.98 8.92 10.52
C TRP A 22 -4.14 7.41 10.34
N LEU A 23 -3.03 6.67 10.28
CA LEU A 23 -3.07 5.20 10.17
C LEU A 23 -3.76 4.58 11.38
N GLU A 24 -3.41 5.02 12.59
CA GLU A 24 -4.05 4.51 13.81
C GLU A 24 -5.57 4.68 13.76
N ALA A 25 -6.05 5.77 13.21
CA ALA A 25 -7.48 6.08 13.13
C ALA A 25 -8.18 5.41 11.95
N ASN A 26 -7.48 5.12 10.85
CA ASN A 26 -8.12 4.78 9.58
C ASN A 26 -7.68 3.45 8.96
N GLU A 27 -6.70 2.77 9.53
CA GLU A 27 -6.15 1.55 8.90
C GLU A 27 -7.21 0.45 8.77
N GLU A 28 -8.06 0.27 9.77
CA GLU A 28 -9.14 -0.71 9.69
C GLU A 28 -10.15 -0.37 8.58
N ALA A 29 -10.51 0.91 8.47
CA ALA A 29 -11.41 1.37 7.42
C ALA A 29 -10.78 1.19 6.04
N LEU A 30 -9.48 1.47 5.93
CA LEU A 30 -8.73 1.27 4.68
C LEU A 30 -8.76 -0.20 4.28
N ALA A 31 -8.47 -1.10 5.21
CA ALA A 31 -8.52 -2.55 4.96
C ALA A 31 -9.91 -3.00 4.53
N ALA A 32 -10.96 -2.50 5.17
CA ALA A 32 -12.34 -2.84 4.85
C ALA A 32 -12.82 -2.28 3.51
N SER A 33 -12.17 -1.24 2.99
CA SER A 33 -12.56 -0.57 1.75
C SER A 33 -11.94 -1.16 0.50
N MET A 34 -11.06 -2.16 0.63
CA MET A 34 -10.36 -2.75 -0.51
C MET A 34 -11.35 -3.39 -1.49
N PRO A 35 -11.11 -3.24 -2.81
CA PRO A 35 -11.95 -3.90 -3.80
C PRO A 35 -11.80 -5.42 -3.73
N GLU A 36 -12.76 -6.12 -4.34
CA GLU A 36 -12.75 -7.58 -4.39
C GLU A 36 -11.42 -8.11 -4.92
N GLY A 37 -10.87 -9.11 -4.25
CA GLY A 37 -9.62 -9.76 -4.64
C GLY A 37 -8.38 -9.04 -4.14
N VAL A 38 -8.53 -7.94 -3.41
CA VAL A 38 -7.42 -7.18 -2.84
C VAL A 38 -7.52 -7.20 -1.32
N ARG A 39 -6.43 -7.54 -0.65
CA ARG A 39 -6.35 -7.53 0.81
C ARG A 39 -5.21 -6.61 1.26
N TYR A 40 -5.52 -5.70 2.18
CA TYR A 40 -4.54 -4.82 2.78
C TYR A 40 -3.70 -5.62 3.79
N LEU A 41 -2.37 -5.61 3.63
CA LEU A 41 -1.46 -6.32 4.52
C LEU A 41 -0.84 -5.41 5.58
N GLY A 42 -0.72 -4.13 5.31
CA GLY A 42 -0.19 -3.18 6.27
C GLY A 42 0.68 -2.11 5.64
N THR A 43 0.99 -1.10 6.44
CA THR A 43 1.92 -0.03 6.10
C THR A 43 3.07 -0.06 7.09
N PHE A 44 4.29 -0.02 6.58
CA PHE A 44 5.51 -0.23 7.36
C PHE A 44 6.48 0.90 7.11
N VAL A 45 7.30 1.19 8.11
CA VAL A 45 8.41 2.13 7.94
C VAL A 45 9.71 1.34 7.87
N THR A 46 10.60 1.72 6.96
CA THR A 46 11.88 1.06 6.80
C THR A 46 12.78 1.34 7.99
N VAL A 47 13.26 0.29 8.63
CA VAL A 47 14.27 0.40 9.68
C VAL A 47 15.66 0.19 9.10
N PHE A 48 15.77 -0.74 8.14
CA PHE A 48 17.05 -1.04 7.49
C PHE A 48 16.78 -1.56 6.07
N THR A 49 17.55 -1.08 5.11
CA THR A 49 17.51 -1.58 3.74
C THR A 49 18.84 -1.31 3.03
N SER A 50 19.20 -2.17 2.08
CA SER A 50 20.31 -1.95 1.17
C SER A 50 19.88 -1.24 -0.12
N GLU A 51 18.59 -1.04 -0.33
CA GLU A 51 18.08 -0.34 -1.50
C GLU A 51 18.34 1.17 -1.37
N LYS A 52 18.82 1.79 -2.44
CA LYS A 52 19.24 3.19 -2.40
C LYS A 52 18.17 4.18 -2.78
N GLN A 53 17.15 3.75 -3.53
CA GLN A 53 16.12 4.65 -4.06
C GLN A 53 14.71 4.11 -3.85
N SER A 54 14.49 3.35 -2.81
CA SER A 54 13.14 2.93 -2.45
C SER A 54 12.48 3.97 -1.54
N GLY A 55 11.14 4.03 -1.56
CA GLY A 55 10.41 4.82 -0.59
C GLY A 55 10.69 4.33 0.83
N PHE A 56 10.69 5.26 1.78
CA PHE A 56 11.00 4.94 3.17
C PHE A 56 9.84 4.24 3.88
N TYR A 57 8.60 4.60 3.54
CA TYR A 57 7.38 3.95 4.02
C TYR A 57 6.86 3.02 2.93
N LYS A 58 6.31 1.88 3.34
CA LYS A 58 5.86 0.86 2.37
C LYS A 58 4.49 0.32 2.74
N THR A 59 3.60 0.29 1.75
CA THR A 59 2.28 -0.33 1.87
C THR A 59 2.24 -1.58 1.03
N TYR A 60 1.79 -2.68 1.63
CA TYR A 60 1.69 -3.98 0.97
C TYR A 60 0.24 -4.41 0.83
N LEU A 61 -0.10 -4.86 -0.37
CA LEU A 61 -1.42 -5.42 -0.70
C LEU A 61 -1.25 -6.82 -1.27
N GLU A 62 -2.14 -7.73 -0.90
CA GLU A 62 -2.24 -9.03 -1.57
C GLU A 62 -3.32 -8.94 -2.64
N LEU A 63 -3.03 -9.47 -3.83
CA LEU A 63 -3.98 -9.57 -4.92
C LEU A 63 -4.19 -11.05 -5.26
N ASP A 64 -5.45 -11.47 -5.42
CA ASP A 64 -5.78 -12.86 -5.75
C ASP A 64 -5.46 -13.22 -7.19
N SER A 65 -5.28 -12.22 -8.06
CA SER A 65 -4.98 -12.41 -9.47
C SER A 65 -4.29 -11.17 -10.03
N TYR A 66 -3.64 -11.33 -11.17
CA TYR A 66 -3.08 -10.18 -11.88
C TYR A 66 -4.16 -9.15 -12.24
N GLY A 67 -5.35 -9.64 -12.61
CA GLY A 67 -6.48 -8.76 -12.97
C GLY A 67 -7.03 -7.94 -11.80
N ALA A 68 -6.72 -8.28 -10.56
CA ALA A 68 -7.14 -7.48 -9.42
C ALA A 68 -6.56 -6.06 -9.45
N GLN A 69 -5.46 -5.84 -10.18
CA GLN A 69 -4.92 -4.50 -10.37
C GLN A 69 -5.90 -3.57 -11.08
N ASP A 70 -6.71 -4.10 -12.00
CA ASP A 70 -7.71 -3.30 -12.71
C ASP A 70 -8.81 -2.84 -11.76
N ARG A 71 -9.23 -3.71 -10.84
CA ARG A 71 -10.22 -3.36 -9.83
C ARG A 71 -9.67 -2.31 -8.87
N LEU A 72 -8.40 -2.44 -8.50
CA LEU A 72 -7.72 -1.48 -7.63
C LEU A 72 -7.64 -0.10 -8.31
N ALA A 73 -7.24 -0.07 -9.58
CA ALA A 73 -7.16 1.17 -10.34
C ALA A 73 -8.55 1.82 -10.50
N ALA A 74 -9.58 1.03 -10.76
CA ALA A 74 -10.95 1.54 -10.89
C ALA A 74 -11.43 2.15 -9.58
N ALA A 75 -11.18 1.49 -8.44
CA ALA A 75 -11.55 2.01 -7.12
C ALA A 75 -10.80 3.31 -6.80
N THR A 76 -9.54 3.42 -7.19
CA THR A 76 -8.74 4.62 -7.00
C THR A 76 -9.31 5.81 -7.77
N LYS A 77 -9.81 5.58 -8.98
CA LYS A 77 -10.35 6.63 -9.84
C LYS A 77 -11.79 7.00 -9.52
N ASP A 78 -12.52 6.15 -8.81
CA ASP A 78 -13.92 6.39 -8.49
C ASP A 78 -14.02 7.46 -7.40
N PRO A 79 -14.61 8.64 -7.69
CA PRO A 79 -14.72 9.72 -6.72
C PRO A 79 -15.64 9.38 -5.54
N ASN A 80 -16.49 8.36 -5.69
CA ASN A 80 -17.44 7.93 -4.66
C ASN A 80 -16.96 6.73 -3.87
N SER A 81 -15.80 6.14 -4.22
CA SER A 81 -15.31 4.98 -3.50
C SER A 81 -14.70 5.38 -2.16
N GLU A 82 -15.00 4.62 -1.13
CA GLU A 82 -14.41 4.81 0.19
C GLU A 82 -12.89 4.60 0.15
N PHE A 83 -12.44 3.60 -0.60
CA PHE A 83 -11.02 3.37 -0.79
C PHE A 83 -10.33 4.58 -1.42
N GLY A 84 -10.91 5.13 -2.49
CA GLY A 84 -10.35 6.31 -3.16
C GLY A 84 -10.27 7.51 -2.22
N ARG A 85 -11.29 7.72 -1.39
CA ARG A 85 -11.30 8.79 -0.39
C ARG A 85 -10.15 8.63 0.60
N LEU A 86 -10.02 7.43 1.18
CA LEU A 86 -8.97 7.15 2.16
C LEU A 86 -7.58 7.24 1.53
N LEU A 87 -7.42 6.77 0.30
CA LEU A 87 -6.15 6.86 -0.41
C LEU A 87 -5.75 8.31 -0.64
N ARG A 88 -6.70 9.18 -1.01
CA ARG A 88 -6.41 10.61 -1.18
C ARG A 88 -5.97 11.26 0.13
N GLU A 89 -6.59 10.90 1.25
CA GLU A 89 -6.16 11.40 2.56
C GLU A 89 -4.75 10.94 2.90
N GLN A 90 -4.45 9.66 2.68
CA GLN A 90 -3.13 9.12 2.95
C GLN A 90 -2.06 9.75 2.07
N THR A 91 -2.32 9.91 0.78
CA THR A 91 -1.33 10.46 -0.14
C THR A 91 -1.03 11.94 0.13
N ALA A 92 -1.92 12.64 0.83
CA ALA A 92 -1.68 14.03 1.20
C ALA A 92 -0.47 14.20 2.15
N PHE A 93 -0.11 13.16 2.90
CA PHE A 93 1.09 13.18 3.74
C PHE A 93 2.37 12.93 2.95
N GLY A 94 2.25 12.38 1.75
CA GLY A 94 3.39 11.96 0.94
C GLY A 94 4.14 13.12 0.33
N ASP A 95 5.45 12.96 0.19
CA ASP A 95 6.28 13.85 -0.59
C ASP A 95 6.41 13.28 -2.00
N TRP A 96 5.72 13.91 -2.95
CA TRP A 96 5.68 13.49 -4.34
C TRP A 96 6.54 14.38 -5.23
N ASP A 97 7.47 15.12 -4.63
CA ASP A 97 8.47 15.87 -5.38
C ASP A 97 9.28 14.88 -6.23
N PHE A 98 9.68 15.32 -7.41
CA PHE A 98 10.44 14.48 -8.35
C PHE A 98 11.69 13.87 -7.71
N ALA A 99 12.34 14.58 -6.80
CA ALA A 99 13.55 14.12 -6.13
C ALA A 99 13.29 13.20 -4.94
N ALA A 100 12.05 13.08 -4.46
CA ALA A 100 11.75 12.24 -3.31
C ALA A 100 11.76 10.76 -3.72
N PRO A 101 12.38 9.89 -2.92
CA PRO A 101 12.39 8.45 -3.22
C PRO A 101 10.98 7.87 -3.20
N TRP A 102 10.66 7.07 -4.22
CA TRP A 102 9.45 6.27 -4.29
C TRP A 102 9.75 4.99 -5.04
N SER A 103 8.94 3.97 -4.83
CA SER A 103 9.13 2.68 -5.48
C SER A 103 7.81 1.94 -5.62
N ASN A 104 7.74 1.07 -6.63
CA ASN A 104 6.63 0.13 -6.81
C ASN A 104 7.20 -1.24 -7.13
N GLY A 105 6.54 -2.27 -6.65
CA GLY A 105 6.90 -3.64 -6.96
C GLY A 105 5.66 -4.50 -7.03
N LEU A 106 5.69 -5.51 -7.89
CA LEU A 106 4.66 -6.53 -7.95
C LEU A 106 5.36 -7.88 -7.96
N TYR A 107 5.03 -8.72 -7.01
CA TYR A 107 5.69 -10.00 -6.80
C TYR A 107 4.67 -11.12 -6.94
N LYS A 108 5.04 -12.18 -7.62
CA LYS A 108 4.20 -13.37 -7.78
C LYS A 108 4.76 -14.48 -6.92
N SER A 109 3.88 -15.26 -6.28
CA SER A 109 4.31 -16.45 -5.55
C SER A 109 5.08 -17.39 -6.47
N VAL A 110 6.17 -17.97 -5.95
CA VAL A 110 6.98 -18.94 -6.73
C VAL A 110 6.21 -20.23 -6.90
N VAL A 111 5.49 -20.65 -5.87
CA VAL A 111 4.62 -21.84 -5.91
C VAL A 111 3.23 -21.46 -5.40
N ASP A 112 2.21 -22.20 -5.86
CA ASP A 112 0.83 -21.90 -5.46
C ASP A 112 0.61 -22.04 -3.94
N ALA A 113 1.39 -22.88 -3.29
CA ALA A 113 1.29 -23.13 -1.86
C ALA A 113 2.14 -22.18 -1.00
N THR A 114 2.67 -21.10 -1.59
CA THR A 114 3.47 -20.13 -0.83
C THR A 114 2.68 -19.62 0.38
N ILE A 115 3.30 -19.64 1.53
CA ILE A 115 2.70 -19.23 2.80
C ILE A 115 3.21 -17.84 3.17
N PHE A 116 2.34 -16.84 3.21
CA PHE A 116 2.63 -15.56 3.84
C PHE A 116 1.48 -15.14 4.77
N ASP A 117 0.57 -16.05 5.03
CA ASP A 117 -0.55 -15.89 5.95
C ASP A 117 -0.87 -17.27 6.50
N PRO A 118 -0.04 -17.78 7.44
CA PRO A 118 -0.19 -19.16 7.92
C PRO A 118 -1.53 -19.34 8.62
N PRO A 119 -2.11 -20.55 8.57
CA PRO A 119 -3.35 -20.85 9.27
C PRO A 119 -3.17 -20.67 10.77
N ALA A 120 -4.25 -20.26 11.42
CA ALA A 120 -4.29 -20.03 12.87
C ALA A 120 -4.05 -21.34 13.65
#